data_49dfd117dde53b84cf94c8cf762a6bf3
#
_entry.id   49dfd117dde53b84cf94c8cf762a6bf3
#
_cell.length_a   1.000
_cell.length_b   1.000
_cell.length_c   1.000
_cell.angle_alpha   90.00
_cell.angle_beta   90.00
_cell.angle_gamma   90.00
#
_symmetry.space_group_name_H-M   'P 1'
#
loop_
_entity.id
_entity.type
_entity.pdbx_description
1 polymer ?
#
loop_
_entity_poly.entity_id
_entity_poly.type
_entity_poly.pdbx_seq_one_letter_code
_entity_poly.pdbx_strand_id
1 'polypeptide(L)'
;MAKTILIVDDSTSLRIVVKIALERAGYLVLEAGDGKQALAALEKAGKVHLIISDVNMPNMNGIELLAQIRQHARHKFVPVIMLTTENQNEKKEQGRAGGAKAWICKPFDPPQLIDAVSKLILA
;
A
#
# COMPACT_ATOMS: atom_id res chain seq x y z
N MET A 1 -0.70 7.76 19.76
CA MET A 1 -0.08 8.41 18.59
C MET A 1 -0.67 7.82 17.31
N ALA A 2 -0.84 8.66 16.30
CA ALA A 2 -1.40 8.21 15.03
C ALA A 2 -0.41 7.32 14.29
N LYS A 3 -0.93 6.29 13.65
CA LYS A 3 -0.13 5.38 12.82
C LYS A 3 -0.05 5.92 11.39
N THR A 4 1.08 5.68 10.75
CA THR A 4 1.38 6.20 9.42
C THR A 4 1.15 5.14 8.35
N ILE A 5 0.42 5.50 7.31
CA ILE A 5 0.14 4.64 6.16
C ILE A 5 0.68 5.30 4.91
N LEU A 6 1.40 4.54 4.09
CA LEU A 6 1.85 4.99 2.77
C LEU A 6 0.90 4.46 1.71
N ILE A 7 0.36 5.35 0.90
CA ILE A 7 -0.48 4.99 -0.27
C ILE A 7 0.36 5.14 -1.53
N VAL A 8 0.40 4.10 -2.35
CA VAL A 8 1.13 4.09 -3.62
C VAL A 8 0.15 3.77 -4.75
N ASP A 9 -0.14 4.76 -5.58
CA ASP A 9 -1.05 4.61 -6.71
C ASP A 9 -0.79 5.74 -7.70
N ASP A 10 -0.75 5.44 -8.98
CA ASP A 10 -0.52 6.45 -10.01
C ASP A 10 -1.76 7.31 -10.29
N SER A 11 -2.93 6.93 -9.80
CA SER A 11 -4.15 7.73 -9.89
C SER A 11 -4.22 8.75 -8.77
N THR A 12 -4.06 10.02 -9.11
CA THR A 12 -4.17 11.12 -8.13
C THR A 12 -5.55 11.16 -7.48
N SER A 13 -6.60 10.97 -8.26
CA SER A 13 -7.97 11.01 -7.73
C SER A 13 -8.23 9.86 -6.77
N LEU A 14 -7.74 8.66 -7.06
CA LEU A 14 -7.89 7.54 -6.14
C LEU A 14 -7.11 7.78 -4.84
N ARG A 15 -5.88 8.29 -4.93
CA ARG A 15 -5.10 8.62 -3.74
C ARG A 15 -5.84 9.62 -2.83
N ILE A 16 -6.47 10.63 -3.42
CA ILE A 16 -7.23 11.64 -2.66
C ILE A 16 -8.38 10.97 -1.90
N VAL A 17 -9.15 10.11 -2.57
CA VAL A 17 -10.29 9.43 -1.94
C VAL A 17 -9.83 8.56 -0.78
N VAL A 18 -8.78 7.77 -0.98
CA VAL A 18 -8.25 6.87 0.04
C VAL A 18 -7.65 7.67 1.20
N LYS A 19 -6.91 8.74 0.89
CA LYS A 19 -6.31 9.59 1.91
C LYS A 19 -7.36 10.19 2.83
N ILE A 20 -8.44 10.73 2.26
CA ILE A 20 -9.52 11.31 3.05
C ILE A 20 -10.13 10.26 3.98
N ALA A 21 -10.41 9.06 3.48
CA ALA A 21 -10.97 7.99 4.28
C ALA A 21 -10.07 7.59 5.43
N LEU A 22 -8.76 7.45 5.16
CA LEU A 22 -7.78 7.06 6.17
C LEU A 22 -7.59 8.15 7.22
N GLU A 23 -7.53 9.41 6.80
CA GLU A 23 -7.38 10.53 7.74
C GLU A 23 -8.60 10.65 8.66
N ARG A 24 -9.79 10.43 8.13
CA ARG A 24 -11.01 10.39 8.94
C ARG A 24 -11.00 9.26 9.96
N ALA A 25 -10.32 8.18 9.65
CA ALA A 25 -10.16 7.05 10.58
C ALA A 25 -9.03 7.26 11.59
N GLY A 26 -8.31 8.39 11.52
CA GLY A 26 -7.28 8.76 12.50
C GLY A 26 -5.86 8.42 12.10
N TYR A 27 -5.61 8.06 10.84
CA TYR A 27 -4.26 7.73 10.37
C TYR A 27 -3.56 8.93 9.77
N LEU A 28 -2.23 8.95 9.86
CA LEU A 28 -1.39 9.84 9.08
C LEU A 28 -1.11 9.18 7.72
N VAL A 29 -1.11 9.98 6.65
CA VAL A 29 -1.01 9.43 5.30
C VAL A 29 0.15 10.07 4.54
N LEU A 30 1.01 9.22 3.98
CA LEU A 30 2.03 9.59 3.00
C LEU A 30 1.57 9.09 1.64
N GLU A 31 1.96 9.79 0.57
CA GLU A 31 1.55 9.44 -0.79
C GLU A 31 2.74 9.27 -1.71
N ALA A 32 2.62 8.36 -2.66
CA ALA A 32 3.58 8.16 -3.74
C ALA A 32 2.82 7.80 -5.02
N GLY A 33 3.29 8.29 -6.16
CA GLY A 33 2.66 8.04 -7.46
C GLY A 33 3.16 6.78 -8.16
N ASP A 34 4.27 6.20 -7.72
CA ASP A 34 4.80 4.96 -8.25
C ASP A 34 5.75 4.31 -7.24
N GLY A 35 6.31 3.15 -7.61
CA GLY A 35 7.17 2.41 -6.71
C GLY A 35 8.47 3.13 -6.37
N LYS A 36 9.03 3.89 -7.30
CA LYS A 36 10.26 4.64 -7.04
C LYS A 36 10.03 5.77 -6.05
N GLN A 37 8.92 6.50 -6.21
CA GLN A 37 8.53 7.53 -5.24
C GLN A 37 8.25 6.93 -3.87
N ALA A 38 7.65 5.74 -3.84
CA ALA A 38 7.39 5.02 -2.60
C ALA A 38 8.67 4.69 -1.86
N LEU A 39 9.68 4.17 -2.56
CA LEU A 39 10.96 3.87 -1.94
C LEU A 39 11.65 5.12 -1.41
N ALA A 40 11.60 6.22 -2.16
CA ALA A 40 12.13 7.50 -1.70
C ALA A 40 11.41 7.99 -0.44
N ALA A 41 10.09 7.84 -0.40
CA ALA A 41 9.31 8.21 0.79
C ALA A 41 9.68 7.35 2.00
N LEU A 42 9.89 6.05 1.81
CA LEU A 42 10.29 5.14 2.88
C LEU A 42 11.67 5.47 3.43
N GLU A 43 12.60 5.92 2.57
CA GLU A 43 13.93 6.34 3.02
C GLU A 43 13.86 7.54 3.96
N LYS A 44 12.95 8.46 3.71
CA LYS A 44 12.80 9.68 4.49
C LYS A 44 11.92 9.50 5.72
N ALA A 45 10.99 8.57 5.66
CA ALA A 45 10.03 8.35 6.74
C ALA A 45 10.70 7.68 7.93
N GLY A 46 10.21 7.98 9.11
CA GLY A 46 10.51 7.18 10.28
C GLY A 46 9.79 5.85 10.20
N LYS A 47 8.87 5.58 11.11
CA LYS A 47 8.10 4.34 11.05
C LYS A 47 6.90 4.48 10.11
N VAL A 48 6.73 3.52 9.20
CA VAL A 48 5.51 3.33 8.42
C VAL A 48 4.87 2.03 8.90
N HIS A 49 3.59 2.10 9.25
CA HIS A 49 2.90 0.99 9.90
C HIS A 49 2.18 0.07 8.91
N LEU A 50 1.87 0.57 7.72
CA LEU A 50 1.19 -0.20 6.69
C LEU A 50 1.36 0.50 5.34
N ILE A 51 1.42 -0.29 4.27
CA ILE A 51 1.51 0.23 2.91
C ILE A 51 0.33 -0.29 2.09
N ILE A 52 -0.34 0.60 1.37
CA ILE A 52 -1.37 0.25 0.40
C ILE A 52 -0.82 0.57 -0.97
N SER A 53 -0.72 -0.41 -1.85
CA SER A 53 -0.10 -0.22 -3.17
C SER A 53 -0.97 -0.78 -4.28
N ASP A 54 -1.12 0.00 -5.34
CA ASP A 54 -1.65 -0.51 -6.61
C ASP A 54 -0.65 -1.50 -7.21
N VAL A 55 -1.14 -2.47 -7.97
CA VAL A 55 -0.29 -3.41 -8.71
C VAL A 55 0.22 -2.77 -9.99
N ASN A 56 -0.65 -2.11 -10.76
CA ASN A 56 -0.30 -1.55 -12.07
C ASN A 56 0.12 -0.09 -11.93
N MET A 57 1.43 0.15 -12.02
CA MET A 57 2.00 1.48 -11.96
C MET A 57 3.15 1.60 -12.95
N PRO A 58 3.43 2.82 -13.45
CA PRO A 58 4.59 3.05 -14.30
C PRO A 58 5.89 2.92 -13.49
N ASN A 59 6.99 2.74 -14.16
CA ASN A 59 8.36 2.67 -13.63
C ASN A 59 8.63 1.45 -12.75
N MET A 60 7.80 1.17 -11.77
CA MET A 60 7.92 0.01 -10.90
C MET A 60 6.50 -0.39 -10.45
N ASN A 61 6.06 -1.60 -10.78
CA ASN A 61 4.74 -2.07 -10.38
C ASN A 61 4.72 -2.47 -8.90
N GLY A 62 3.51 -2.75 -8.38
CA GLY A 62 3.36 -3.07 -6.96
C GLY A 62 4.07 -4.35 -6.52
N ILE A 63 4.17 -5.35 -7.40
CA ILE A 63 4.86 -6.59 -7.09
C ILE A 63 6.36 -6.34 -6.94
N GLU A 64 6.94 -5.57 -7.87
CA GLU A 64 8.34 -5.18 -7.78
C GLU A 64 8.61 -4.34 -6.54
N LEU A 65 7.71 -3.42 -6.23
CA LEU A 65 7.81 -2.60 -5.02
C LEU A 65 7.78 -3.49 -3.78
N LEU A 66 6.88 -4.46 -3.71
CA LEU A 66 6.79 -5.37 -2.58
C LEU A 66 8.12 -6.11 -2.35
N ALA A 67 8.75 -6.59 -3.42
CA ALA A 67 10.05 -7.24 -3.33
C ALA A 67 11.11 -6.31 -2.74
N GLN A 68 11.13 -5.04 -3.17
CA GLN A 68 12.06 -4.04 -2.65
C GLN A 68 11.80 -3.74 -1.18
N ILE A 69 10.53 -3.64 -0.79
CA ILE A 69 10.16 -3.39 0.62
C ILE A 69 10.66 -4.52 1.51
N ARG A 70 10.53 -5.78 1.06
CA ARG A 70 10.99 -6.94 1.83
C ARG A 70 12.49 -7.00 2.01
N GLN A 71 13.25 -6.24 1.21
CA GLN A 71 14.70 -6.12 1.35
C GLN A 71 15.12 -4.86 2.10
N HIS A 72 14.18 -3.97 2.44
CA HIS A 72 14.49 -2.72 3.12
C HIS A 72 14.79 -2.96 4.59
N ALA A 73 15.91 -2.42 5.08
CA ALA A 73 16.37 -2.68 6.44
C ALA A 73 15.34 -2.31 7.52
N ARG A 74 14.62 -1.21 7.33
CA ARG A 74 13.68 -0.69 8.34
C ARG A 74 12.23 -1.12 8.12
N HIS A 75 11.86 -1.49 6.88
CA HIS A 75 10.46 -1.71 6.52
C HIS A 75 10.17 -3.11 6.01
N LYS A 76 11.10 -4.03 6.13
CA LYS A 76 10.98 -5.39 5.55
C LYS A 76 9.80 -6.20 6.09
N PHE A 77 9.28 -5.86 7.25
CA PHE A 77 8.15 -6.59 7.86
C PHE A 77 6.85 -5.79 7.83
N VAL A 78 6.82 -4.62 7.19
CA VAL A 78 5.61 -3.82 7.14
C VAL A 78 4.49 -4.57 6.39
N PRO A 79 3.26 -4.58 6.89
CA PRO A 79 2.16 -5.22 6.16
C PRO A 79 1.81 -4.40 4.91
N VAL A 80 1.53 -5.10 3.81
CA VAL A 80 1.21 -4.51 2.52
C VAL A 80 -0.15 -5.03 2.06
N ILE A 81 -1.04 -4.10 1.70
CA ILE A 81 -2.30 -4.39 1.04
C ILE A 81 -2.16 -4.04 -0.43
N MET A 82 -2.47 -4.97 -1.31
CA MET A 82 -2.41 -4.73 -2.75
C MET A 82 -3.80 -4.41 -3.28
N LEU A 83 -3.88 -3.38 -4.14
CA LEU A 83 -5.09 -3.02 -4.88
C LEU A 83 -4.92 -3.50 -6.32
N THR A 84 -5.87 -4.26 -6.84
CA THR A 84 -5.73 -4.88 -8.14
C THR A 84 -7.05 -4.93 -8.89
N THR A 85 -6.99 -5.14 -10.21
CA THR A 85 -8.17 -5.43 -11.01
C THR A 85 -8.45 -6.93 -11.00
N GLU A 86 -9.69 -7.33 -11.35
CA GLU A 86 -10.16 -8.69 -11.20
C GLU A 86 -9.36 -9.75 -11.96
N ASN A 87 -8.73 -9.38 -13.07
CA ASN A 87 -8.12 -10.35 -13.99
C ASN A 87 -6.59 -10.42 -13.86
N GLN A 88 -6.06 -10.19 -12.66
CA GLN A 88 -4.62 -10.21 -12.43
C GLN A 88 -4.20 -11.37 -11.51
N ASN A 89 -4.69 -12.56 -11.81
CA ASN A 89 -4.43 -13.74 -10.96
C ASN A 89 -2.95 -14.09 -10.84
N GLU A 90 -2.18 -14.00 -11.93
CA GLU A 90 -0.74 -14.28 -11.88
C GLU A 90 0.00 -13.32 -10.94
N LYS A 91 -0.34 -12.03 -11.01
CA LYS A 91 0.26 -11.03 -10.14
C LYS A 91 -0.14 -11.24 -8.69
N LYS A 92 -1.37 -11.71 -8.45
CA LYS A 92 -1.85 -12.02 -7.13
C LYS A 92 -1.01 -13.15 -6.49
N GLU A 93 -0.71 -14.20 -7.26
CA GLU A 93 0.14 -15.28 -6.78
C GLU A 93 1.56 -14.80 -6.46
N GLN A 94 2.12 -13.95 -7.33
CA GLN A 94 3.44 -13.37 -7.09
C GLN A 94 3.45 -12.50 -5.83
N GLY A 95 2.38 -11.74 -5.60
CA GLY A 95 2.26 -10.91 -4.41
C GLY A 95 2.15 -11.73 -3.13
N ARG A 96 1.42 -12.83 -3.18
CA ARG A 96 1.34 -13.75 -2.03
C ARG A 96 2.70 -14.35 -1.70
N ALA A 97 3.45 -14.76 -2.71
CA ALA A 97 4.80 -15.26 -2.53
C ALA A 97 5.72 -14.19 -1.94
N GLY A 98 5.51 -12.92 -2.28
CA GLY A 98 6.25 -11.79 -1.73
C GLY A 98 5.79 -11.34 -0.35
N GLY A 99 4.71 -11.90 0.18
CA GLY A 99 4.23 -11.63 1.54
C GLY A 99 3.20 -10.53 1.66
N ALA A 100 2.45 -10.20 0.61
CA ALA A 100 1.32 -9.28 0.74
C ALA A 100 0.26 -9.88 1.65
N LYS A 101 -0.25 -9.08 2.60
CA LYS A 101 -1.18 -9.56 3.62
C LYS A 101 -2.62 -9.59 3.17
N ALA A 102 -2.99 -8.73 2.22
CA ALA A 102 -4.35 -8.70 1.70
C ALA A 102 -4.36 -8.22 0.25
N TRP A 103 -5.41 -8.60 -0.46
CA TRP A 103 -5.67 -8.19 -1.83
C TRP A 103 -7.09 -7.68 -1.91
N ILE A 104 -7.25 -6.46 -2.40
CA ILE A 104 -8.56 -5.83 -2.57
C ILE A 104 -8.74 -5.52 -4.04
N CYS A 105 -9.84 -6.00 -4.63
CA CYS A 105 -10.15 -5.78 -6.04
C CYS A 105 -10.76 -4.40 -6.26
N LYS A 106 -10.35 -3.72 -7.30
CA LYS A 106 -10.96 -2.47 -7.75
C LYS A 106 -12.19 -2.79 -8.62
N PRO A 107 -13.26 -2.03 -8.55
CA PRO A 107 -13.48 -0.94 -7.60
C PRO A 107 -13.79 -1.46 -6.19
N PHE A 108 -13.36 -0.71 -5.18
CA PHE A 108 -13.62 -1.06 -3.79
C PHE A 108 -14.34 0.10 -3.11
N ASP A 109 -15.01 -0.17 -1.99
CA ASP A 109 -15.56 0.91 -1.18
C ASP A 109 -14.60 1.27 -0.05
N PRO A 110 -14.54 2.56 0.35
CA PRO A 110 -13.65 2.99 1.43
C PRO A 110 -13.86 2.26 2.76
N PRO A 111 -15.08 1.97 3.22
CA PRO A 111 -15.26 1.19 4.46
C PRO A 111 -14.59 -0.19 4.42
N GLN A 112 -14.63 -0.89 3.29
CA GLN A 112 -13.97 -2.19 3.13
C GLN A 112 -12.47 -2.06 3.32
N LEU A 113 -11.88 -1.03 2.73
CA LEU A 113 -10.43 -0.79 2.84
C LEU A 113 -10.05 -0.44 4.28
N ILE A 114 -10.80 0.44 4.92
CA ILE A 114 -10.55 0.82 6.31
C ILE A 114 -10.63 -0.38 7.25
N ASP A 115 -11.59 -1.27 7.03
CA ASP A 115 -11.72 -2.50 7.81
C ASP A 115 -10.48 -3.38 7.67
N ALA A 116 -10.00 -3.58 6.45
CA ALA A 116 -8.79 -4.36 6.19
C ALA A 116 -7.57 -3.73 6.87
N VAL A 117 -7.44 -2.40 6.76
CA VAL A 117 -6.35 -1.66 7.40
C VAL A 117 -6.38 -1.88 8.92
N SER A 118 -7.53 -1.73 9.54
CA SER A 118 -7.65 -1.84 11.00
C SER A 118 -7.25 -3.23 11.51
N LYS A 119 -7.47 -4.27 10.70
CA LYS A 119 -7.12 -5.65 11.07
C LYS A 119 -5.64 -5.97 10.88
N LEU A 120 -4.95 -5.28 9.98
CA LEU A 120 -3.59 -5.64 9.59
C LEU A 120 -2.53 -4.69 10.10
N ILE A 121 -2.90 -3.48 10.49
CA ILE A 121 -1.91 -2.46 10.81
C ILE A 121 -1.12 -2.81 12.08
N LEU A 122 0.20 -2.62 12.00
CA LEU A 122 1.07 -2.91 13.15
C LEU A 122 0.92 -1.89 14.26
N ALA A 123 1.11 -2.36 15.46
CA ALA A 123 1.05 -1.51 16.66
C ALA A 123 2.20 -0.48 16.70
#